data_c911c5309599555bde051b4063b577ed
#
_entry.id   c911c5309599555bde051b4063b577ed
#
_cell.length_a   1.000
_cell.length_b   1.000
_cell.length_c   1.000
_cell.angle_alpha   90.00
_cell.angle_beta   90.00
_cell.angle_gamma   90.00
#
_symmetry.space_group_name_H-M   'P 1'
#
loop_
_entity.id
_entity.type
_entity.pdbx_description
1 polymer ?
#
loop_
_entity_poly.entity_id
_entity_poly.type
_entity_poly.pdbx_seq_one_letter_code
_entity_poly.pdbx_strand_id
1 'polypeptide(L)'
;MSSLADQAGASPGREAAPSLRGRSRKVLATGRRCLDAFIGFVYLAAWTAANRIACRLGFGRARLVILYYHSVPAAQRARFARQLDAIRAGADAVVAADFCAAVAPGRLLVAITFDDAYASVIDNALPELAARGMPATVFTPSGMLGQRPGWQMESADTDRFETVTTAETLRALPRDLVTIGAHSVTHPRLPELDRDAAIAEIGGSKSALASLLEREVSVFSFPYGEYDDGTVELCRTAAFRFAYHTLPRMLDPADAAFLRGRVRADLSDWNLEFWLKLRGAYNWQCGLREFKRWLRRR
;
A
#
# COMPACT_ATOMS: atom_id res chain seq x y z
N MET A 1 -35.64 13.08 58.09
CA MET A 1 -35.62 14.48 57.60
C MET A 1 -34.48 14.54 56.59
N SER A 2 -34.87 14.42 55.34
CA SER A 2 -34.67 15.39 54.27
C SER A 2 -33.20 15.61 53.88
N SER A 3 -32.74 15.25 52.68
CA SER A 3 -33.02 15.98 51.47
C SER A 3 -32.60 15.16 50.22
N LEU A 4 -33.54 14.96 49.32
CA LEU A 4 -33.39 14.68 47.91
C LEU A 4 -33.05 16.00 47.19
N ALA A 5 -32.20 15.96 46.16
CA ALA A 5 -31.94 16.83 45.05
C ALA A 5 -30.40 16.90 44.85
N ASP A 6 -29.83 16.49 43.73
CA ASP A 6 -29.98 17.09 42.42
C ASP A 6 -29.37 16.12 41.35
N GLN A 7 -30.18 15.55 40.50
CA GLN A 7 -29.75 14.94 39.27
C GLN A 7 -29.96 15.96 38.16
N ALA A 8 -28.95 16.74 37.88
CA ALA A 8 -28.91 17.65 36.73
C ALA A 8 -28.44 16.85 35.50
N GLY A 9 -29.31 16.74 34.52
CA GLY A 9 -29.09 16.03 33.28
C GLY A 9 -27.92 16.54 32.46
N ALA A 10 -27.04 15.65 32.06
CA ALA A 10 -26.05 15.90 31.04
C ALA A 10 -26.75 15.93 29.66
N SER A 11 -26.83 17.10 29.06
CA SER A 11 -27.27 17.29 27.67
C SER A 11 -26.32 16.57 26.72
N PRO A 12 -26.83 15.90 25.69
CA PRO A 12 -25.96 15.29 24.65
C PRO A 12 -25.20 16.40 23.91
N GLY A 13 -23.86 16.31 23.95
CA GLY A 13 -22.98 17.26 23.29
C GLY A 13 -23.32 17.41 21.81
N ARG A 14 -23.71 18.61 21.40
CA ARG A 14 -23.82 19.00 20.00
C ARG A 14 -22.44 18.86 19.36
N GLU A 15 -22.30 17.94 18.40
CA GLU A 15 -21.15 17.93 17.50
C GLU A 15 -21.00 19.31 16.86
N ALA A 16 -19.87 19.95 17.11
CA ALA A 16 -19.57 21.28 16.56
C ALA A 16 -19.53 21.19 15.02
N ALA A 17 -20.34 22.01 14.37
CA ALA A 17 -20.35 22.08 12.90
C ALA A 17 -18.94 22.41 12.37
N PRO A 18 -18.46 21.72 11.30
CA PRO A 18 -17.10 21.91 10.77
C PRO A 18 -16.90 23.36 10.34
N SER A 19 -15.75 23.93 10.72
CA SER A 19 -15.38 25.30 10.39
C SER A 19 -15.39 25.55 8.87
N LEU A 20 -15.65 26.78 8.42
CA LEU A 20 -15.64 27.16 6.99
C LEU A 20 -14.33 26.74 6.29
N ARG A 21 -13.18 26.85 6.99
CA ARG A 21 -11.87 26.38 6.48
C ARG A 21 -11.83 24.85 6.30
N GLY A 22 -12.45 24.09 7.18
CA GLY A 22 -12.55 22.63 7.05
C GLY A 22 -13.45 22.19 5.89
N ARG A 23 -14.56 22.92 5.63
CA ARG A 23 -15.44 22.68 4.48
C ARG A 23 -14.73 22.96 3.16
N SER A 24 -14.00 24.08 3.04
CA SER A 24 -13.24 24.42 1.83
C SER A 24 -12.14 23.40 1.54
N ARG A 25 -11.40 22.91 2.55
CA ARG A 25 -10.39 21.85 2.35
C ARG A 25 -11.00 20.54 1.87
N LYS A 26 -12.16 20.12 2.42
CA LYS A 26 -12.86 18.90 1.97
C LYS A 26 -13.36 19.03 0.53
N VAL A 27 -13.91 20.17 0.14
CA VAL A 27 -14.38 20.43 -1.23
C VAL A 27 -13.22 20.38 -2.22
N LEU A 28 -12.09 21.01 -1.93
CA LEU A 28 -10.89 20.98 -2.76
C LEU A 28 -10.31 19.56 -2.89
N ALA A 29 -10.26 18.80 -1.80
CA ALA A 29 -9.80 17.41 -1.83
C ALA A 29 -10.71 16.53 -2.69
N THR A 30 -12.04 16.69 -2.57
CA THR A 30 -13.01 15.98 -3.40
C THR A 30 -12.89 16.37 -4.87
N GLY A 31 -12.75 17.67 -5.19
CA GLY A 31 -12.54 18.13 -6.56
C GLY A 31 -11.29 17.55 -7.21
N ARG A 32 -10.17 17.48 -6.46
CA ARG A 32 -8.94 16.86 -6.92
C ARG A 32 -9.12 15.35 -7.19
N ARG A 33 -9.79 14.63 -6.30
CA ARG A 33 -10.08 13.20 -6.50
C ARG A 33 -10.92 12.96 -7.76
N CYS A 34 -11.95 13.79 -8.00
CA CYS A 34 -12.75 13.71 -9.23
C CYS A 34 -11.91 13.97 -10.48
N LEU A 35 -11.02 14.97 -10.45
CA LEU A 35 -10.13 15.27 -11.58
C LEU A 35 -9.16 14.13 -11.83
N ASP A 36 -8.52 13.60 -10.80
CA ASP A 36 -7.58 12.48 -10.90
C ASP A 36 -8.30 11.22 -11.45
N ALA A 37 -9.53 10.97 -11.02
CA ALA A 37 -10.35 9.87 -11.55
C ALA A 37 -10.72 10.07 -13.02
N PHE A 38 -11.07 11.29 -13.43
CA PHE A 38 -11.36 11.61 -14.83
C PHE A 38 -10.13 11.43 -15.73
N ILE A 39 -8.97 11.97 -15.32
CA ILE A 39 -7.71 11.79 -16.06
C ILE A 39 -7.36 10.30 -16.13
N GLY A 40 -7.51 9.58 -15.02
CA GLY A 40 -7.27 8.14 -14.95
C GLY A 40 -8.19 7.35 -15.89
N PHE A 41 -9.45 7.73 -15.98
CA PHE A 41 -10.41 7.10 -16.91
C PHE A 41 -9.99 7.29 -18.37
N VAL A 42 -9.66 8.53 -18.77
CA VAL A 42 -9.20 8.82 -20.13
C VAL A 42 -7.91 8.07 -20.45
N TYR A 43 -6.94 8.09 -19.53
CA TYR A 43 -5.70 7.32 -19.65
C TYR A 43 -5.97 5.83 -19.85
N LEU A 44 -6.81 5.23 -19.00
CA LEU A 44 -7.13 3.80 -19.05
C LEU A 44 -7.83 3.43 -20.37
N ALA A 45 -8.76 4.26 -20.84
CA ALA A 45 -9.46 4.04 -22.10
C ALA A 45 -8.49 4.05 -23.29
N ALA A 46 -7.61 5.08 -23.38
CA ALA A 46 -6.59 5.19 -24.42
C ALA A 46 -5.61 4.01 -24.37
N TRP A 47 -5.10 3.69 -23.18
CA TRP A 47 -4.18 2.57 -23.00
C TRP A 47 -4.83 1.23 -23.38
N THR A 48 -6.09 0.99 -22.96
CA THR A 48 -6.81 -0.25 -23.26
C THR A 48 -7.05 -0.41 -24.77
N ALA A 49 -7.43 0.67 -25.46
CA ALA A 49 -7.60 0.66 -26.91
C ALA A 49 -6.27 0.33 -27.61
N ALA A 50 -5.19 1.02 -27.24
CA ALA A 50 -3.86 0.78 -27.79
C ALA A 50 -3.38 -0.66 -27.54
N ASN A 51 -3.54 -1.17 -26.31
CA ASN A 51 -3.13 -2.54 -25.98
C ASN A 51 -3.97 -3.60 -26.69
N ARG A 52 -5.28 -3.36 -26.92
CA ARG A 52 -6.11 -4.28 -27.73
C ARG A 52 -5.62 -4.37 -29.18
N ILE A 53 -5.22 -3.25 -29.76
CA ILE A 53 -4.63 -3.23 -31.11
C ILE A 53 -3.29 -3.98 -31.08
N ALA A 54 -2.43 -3.67 -30.10
CA ALA A 54 -1.14 -4.33 -29.93
C ALA A 54 -1.29 -5.85 -29.74
N CYS A 55 -2.29 -6.32 -28.98
CA CYS A 55 -2.58 -7.75 -28.81
C CYS A 55 -2.92 -8.41 -30.16
N ARG A 56 -3.70 -7.74 -31.02
CA ARG A 56 -4.04 -8.28 -32.36
C ARG A 56 -2.81 -8.36 -33.30
N LEU A 57 -1.83 -7.49 -33.05
CA LEU A 57 -0.57 -7.45 -33.80
C LEU A 57 0.54 -8.30 -33.19
N GLY A 58 0.28 -9.02 -32.10
CA GLY A 58 1.27 -9.85 -31.40
C GLY A 58 2.19 -9.12 -30.42
N PHE A 59 1.98 -7.80 -30.18
CA PHE A 59 2.80 -6.97 -29.28
C PHE A 59 2.08 -6.56 -27.97
N GLY A 60 0.92 -7.18 -27.70
CA GLY A 60 0.14 -6.88 -26.50
C GLY A 60 0.89 -7.20 -25.21
N ARG A 61 0.51 -6.50 -24.11
CA ARG A 61 1.12 -6.69 -22.79
C ARG A 61 0.09 -7.14 -21.76
N ALA A 62 0.53 -7.98 -20.85
CA ALA A 62 -0.16 -8.21 -19.58
C ALA A 62 0.08 -7.03 -18.63
N ARG A 63 -0.64 -7.00 -17.53
CA ARG A 63 -0.54 -5.97 -16.50
C ARG A 63 -0.44 -6.59 -15.12
N LEU A 64 0.44 -6.04 -14.29
CA LEU A 64 0.48 -6.27 -12.86
C LEU A 64 0.26 -4.93 -12.15
N VAL A 65 -0.76 -4.86 -11.32
CA VAL A 65 -1.05 -3.73 -10.45
C VAL A 65 -0.85 -4.17 -9.01
N ILE A 66 0.04 -3.49 -8.29
CA ILE A 66 0.31 -3.77 -6.89
C ILE A 66 -0.41 -2.73 -6.05
N LEU A 67 -1.40 -3.17 -5.29
CA LEU A 67 -2.14 -2.34 -4.35
C LEU A 67 -1.44 -2.33 -2.99
N TYR A 68 -1.41 -1.17 -2.31
CA TYR A 68 -0.96 -1.12 -0.93
C TYR A 68 -1.99 -0.46 -0.02
N TYR A 69 -2.13 -1.04 1.15
CA TYR A 69 -2.95 -0.60 2.28
C TYR A 69 -2.05 -0.38 3.49
N HIS A 70 -2.57 0.22 4.54
CA HIS A 70 -1.94 0.26 5.86
C HIS A 70 -2.81 -0.53 6.85
N SER A 71 -3.72 0.12 7.56
CA SER A 71 -4.61 -0.55 8.50
C SER A 71 -5.93 -1.02 7.88
N VAL A 72 -6.58 -1.98 8.55
CA VAL A 72 -7.96 -2.38 8.27
C VAL A 72 -8.74 -2.41 9.59
N PRO A 73 -9.21 -1.26 10.08
CA PRO A 73 -9.99 -1.20 11.31
C PRO A 73 -11.24 -2.08 11.26
N ALA A 74 -11.64 -2.66 12.37
CA ALA A 74 -12.80 -3.56 12.46
C ALA A 74 -14.07 -2.95 11.85
N ALA A 75 -14.32 -1.67 12.06
CA ALA A 75 -15.46 -0.94 11.49
C ALA A 75 -15.43 -0.87 9.94
N GLN A 76 -14.26 -1.07 9.33
CA GLN A 76 -14.07 -1.02 7.88
C GLN A 76 -13.84 -2.40 7.24
N ARG A 77 -13.82 -3.48 8.02
CA ARG A 77 -13.64 -4.86 7.54
C ARG A 77 -14.60 -5.23 6.40
N ALA A 78 -15.89 -4.91 6.54
CA ALA A 78 -16.88 -5.17 5.49
C ALA A 78 -16.62 -4.37 4.20
N ARG A 79 -15.99 -3.21 4.30
CA ARG A 79 -15.57 -2.42 3.14
C ARG A 79 -14.38 -3.04 2.42
N PHE A 80 -13.40 -3.49 3.19
CA PHE A 80 -12.27 -4.25 2.67
C PHE A 80 -12.72 -5.52 1.96
N ALA A 81 -13.63 -6.30 2.56
CA ALA A 81 -14.21 -7.49 1.94
C ALA A 81 -14.84 -7.19 0.57
N ARG A 82 -15.61 -6.08 0.44
CA ARG A 82 -16.17 -5.66 -0.87
C ARG A 82 -15.09 -5.27 -1.88
N GLN A 83 -13.99 -4.65 -1.43
CA GLN A 83 -12.87 -4.37 -2.33
C GLN A 83 -12.18 -5.65 -2.81
N LEU A 84 -12.03 -6.67 -1.95
CA LEU A 84 -11.53 -7.98 -2.36
C LEU A 84 -12.46 -8.66 -3.37
N ASP A 85 -13.79 -8.56 -3.18
CA ASP A 85 -14.76 -9.07 -4.15
C ASP A 85 -14.66 -8.34 -5.51
N ALA A 86 -14.43 -7.03 -5.48
CA ALA A 86 -14.18 -6.26 -6.71
C ALA A 86 -12.84 -6.65 -7.39
N ILE A 87 -11.79 -6.97 -6.62
CA ILE A 87 -10.54 -7.51 -7.16
C ILE A 87 -10.80 -8.85 -7.84
N ARG A 88 -11.48 -9.77 -7.16
CA ARG A 88 -11.81 -11.10 -7.70
C ARG A 88 -12.63 -11.03 -8.99
N ALA A 89 -13.58 -10.09 -9.06
CA ALA A 89 -14.39 -9.89 -10.26
C ALA A 89 -13.66 -9.16 -11.39
N GLY A 90 -12.63 -8.37 -11.07
CA GLY A 90 -11.96 -7.46 -11.99
C GLY A 90 -10.57 -7.87 -12.46
N ALA A 91 -9.91 -8.78 -11.77
CA ALA A 91 -8.59 -9.29 -12.10
C ALA A 91 -8.66 -10.73 -12.61
N ASP A 92 -7.70 -11.12 -13.43
CA ASP A 92 -7.56 -12.51 -13.92
C ASP A 92 -6.92 -13.42 -12.87
N ALA A 93 -6.05 -12.87 -12.02
CA ALA A 93 -5.45 -13.57 -10.89
C ALA A 93 -4.97 -12.59 -9.82
N VAL A 94 -4.96 -13.05 -8.56
CA VAL A 94 -4.27 -12.38 -7.45
C VAL A 94 -2.98 -13.16 -7.18
N VAL A 95 -1.86 -12.43 -7.12
CA VAL A 95 -0.51 -13.01 -7.02
C VAL A 95 0.26 -12.36 -5.89
N ALA A 96 1.34 -12.99 -5.43
CA ALA A 96 2.26 -12.34 -4.50
C ALA A 96 2.95 -11.11 -5.14
N ALA A 97 3.38 -10.15 -4.33
CA ALA A 97 3.97 -8.91 -4.85
C ALA A 97 5.29 -9.14 -5.61
N ASP A 98 6.01 -10.20 -5.26
CA ASP A 98 7.27 -10.61 -5.91
C ASP A 98 7.06 -11.48 -7.16
N PHE A 99 5.81 -11.65 -7.61
CA PHE A 99 5.52 -12.36 -8.85
C PHE A 99 6.32 -11.78 -10.02
N CYS A 100 6.99 -12.65 -10.75
CA CYS A 100 7.77 -12.30 -11.94
C CYS A 100 7.79 -13.50 -12.89
N ALA A 101 6.84 -13.52 -13.84
CA ALA A 101 6.78 -14.53 -14.88
C ALA A 101 6.03 -14.01 -16.09
N ALA A 102 6.29 -14.61 -17.26
CA ALA A 102 5.55 -14.31 -18.48
C ALA A 102 4.08 -14.73 -18.35
N VAL A 103 3.20 -13.83 -18.74
CA VAL A 103 1.74 -14.01 -18.72
C VAL A 103 1.17 -13.62 -20.07
N ALA A 104 0.12 -14.33 -20.51
CA ALA A 104 -0.52 -14.06 -21.78
C ALA A 104 -0.93 -12.57 -21.91
N PRO A 105 -0.77 -11.97 -23.09
CA PRO A 105 -1.16 -10.58 -23.34
C PRO A 105 -2.61 -10.29 -22.98
N GLY A 106 -2.88 -9.08 -22.52
CA GLY A 106 -4.22 -8.62 -22.14
C GLY A 106 -4.66 -8.99 -20.72
N ARG A 107 -3.97 -9.90 -20.04
CA ARG A 107 -4.29 -10.32 -18.66
C ARG A 107 -4.00 -9.20 -17.66
N LEU A 108 -4.79 -9.14 -16.62
CA LEU A 108 -4.62 -8.25 -15.47
C LEU A 108 -4.38 -9.07 -14.21
N LEU A 109 -3.20 -8.94 -13.65
CA LEU A 109 -2.84 -9.50 -12.36
C LEU A 109 -2.88 -8.40 -11.30
N VAL A 110 -3.23 -8.77 -10.08
CA VAL A 110 -3.22 -7.87 -8.93
C VAL A 110 -2.41 -8.49 -7.80
N ALA A 111 -1.60 -7.68 -7.13
CA ALA A 111 -0.99 -8.06 -5.87
C ALA A 111 -1.50 -7.13 -4.76
N ILE A 112 -1.70 -7.70 -3.58
CA ILE A 112 -2.19 -6.99 -2.40
C ILE A 112 -1.04 -6.88 -1.40
N THR A 113 -0.75 -5.66 -0.95
CA THR A 113 0.31 -5.43 0.03
C THR A 113 -0.21 -4.58 1.18
N PHE A 114 0.39 -4.75 2.35
CA PHE A 114 0.16 -3.93 3.53
C PHE A 114 1.49 -3.41 4.03
N ASP A 115 1.56 -2.13 4.35
CA ASP A 115 2.71 -1.53 5.02
C ASP A 115 2.48 -1.53 6.54
N ASP A 116 3.53 -1.37 7.32
CA ASP A 116 3.55 -1.23 8.78
C ASP A 116 3.14 -2.46 9.61
N ALA A 117 2.63 -3.52 9.00
CA ALA A 117 2.24 -4.76 9.69
C ALA A 117 1.34 -4.55 10.92
N TYR A 118 0.33 -3.67 10.83
CA TYR A 118 -0.58 -3.40 11.93
C TYR A 118 -1.40 -4.63 12.37
N ALA A 119 -1.71 -4.72 13.67
CA ALA A 119 -2.53 -5.79 14.23
C ALA A 119 -3.90 -5.87 13.54
N SER A 120 -4.50 -4.73 13.19
CA SER A 120 -5.78 -4.70 12.47
C SER A 120 -5.75 -5.39 11.10
N VAL A 121 -4.58 -5.46 10.44
CA VAL A 121 -4.41 -6.25 9.20
C VAL A 121 -4.53 -7.73 9.51
N ILE A 122 -3.88 -8.18 10.58
CA ILE A 122 -3.90 -9.59 10.99
C ILE A 122 -5.32 -10.00 11.41
N ASP A 123 -5.96 -9.18 12.24
CA ASP A 123 -7.25 -9.50 12.84
C ASP A 123 -8.42 -9.37 11.86
N ASN A 124 -8.36 -8.42 10.94
CA ASN A 124 -9.51 -8.08 10.10
C ASN A 124 -9.27 -8.35 8.61
N ALA A 125 -8.07 -8.12 8.07
CA ALA A 125 -7.82 -8.32 6.64
C ALA A 125 -7.47 -9.77 6.30
N LEU A 126 -6.60 -10.42 7.06
CA LEU A 126 -6.16 -11.78 6.75
C LEU A 126 -7.31 -12.81 6.73
N PRO A 127 -8.30 -12.80 7.64
CA PRO A 127 -9.45 -13.72 7.53
C PRO A 127 -10.23 -13.53 6.23
N GLU A 128 -10.38 -12.29 5.75
CA GLU A 128 -11.07 -11.99 4.49
C GLU A 128 -10.27 -12.45 3.26
N LEU A 129 -8.94 -12.32 3.31
CA LEU A 129 -8.03 -12.82 2.27
C LEU A 129 -8.03 -14.34 2.25
N ALA A 130 -7.92 -15.01 3.41
CA ALA A 130 -7.94 -16.45 3.53
C ALA A 130 -9.25 -17.07 3.01
N ALA A 131 -10.40 -16.48 3.36
CA ALA A 131 -11.71 -16.92 2.88
C ALA A 131 -11.84 -16.86 1.35
N ARG A 132 -10.98 -16.07 0.68
CA ARG A 132 -10.98 -15.91 -0.79
C ARG A 132 -9.78 -16.57 -1.48
N GLY A 133 -8.86 -17.17 -0.72
CA GLY A 133 -7.61 -17.74 -1.23
C GLY A 133 -6.70 -16.69 -1.90
N MET A 134 -6.73 -15.45 -1.40
CA MET A 134 -5.95 -14.35 -1.97
C MET A 134 -4.65 -14.14 -1.20
N PRO A 135 -3.47 -14.34 -1.82
CA PRO A 135 -2.22 -14.06 -1.16
C PRO A 135 -2.00 -12.56 -0.95
N ALA A 136 -1.24 -12.22 0.09
CA ALA A 136 -0.83 -10.85 0.37
C ALA A 136 0.63 -10.78 0.83
N THR A 137 1.23 -9.60 0.71
CA THR A 137 2.55 -9.29 1.26
C THR A 137 2.40 -8.25 2.37
N VAL A 138 3.00 -8.51 3.53
CA VAL A 138 3.00 -7.62 4.68
C VAL A 138 4.42 -7.10 4.90
N PHE A 139 4.63 -5.81 4.73
CA PHE A 139 5.90 -5.14 4.97
C PHE A 139 6.00 -4.70 6.43
N THR A 140 7.03 -5.17 7.10
CA THR A 140 7.13 -5.13 8.56
C THR A 140 8.34 -4.32 9.03
N PRO A 141 8.15 -3.26 9.84
CA PRO A 141 9.23 -2.56 10.52
C PRO A 141 9.75 -3.43 11.68
N SER A 142 10.93 -4.03 11.48
CA SER A 142 11.39 -5.15 12.33
C SER A 142 11.67 -4.79 13.79
N GLY A 143 12.03 -3.54 14.06
CA GLY A 143 12.30 -3.04 15.42
C GLY A 143 11.06 -2.55 16.17
N MET A 144 9.90 -2.52 15.49
CA MET A 144 8.67 -1.92 16.04
C MET A 144 7.62 -2.98 16.44
N LEU A 145 7.96 -4.26 16.39
CA LEU A 145 7.03 -5.35 16.71
C LEU A 145 6.43 -5.19 18.13
N GLY A 146 5.12 -5.26 18.23
CA GLY A 146 4.37 -5.10 19.48
C GLY A 146 4.29 -3.66 20.00
N GLN A 147 4.81 -2.69 19.26
CA GLN A 147 4.82 -1.27 19.66
C GLN A 147 3.82 -0.46 18.85
N ARG A 148 3.47 0.71 19.35
CA ARG A 148 2.75 1.71 18.57
C ARG A 148 3.70 2.41 17.59
N PRO A 149 3.18 2.91 16.43
CA PRO A 149 3.96 3.70 15.52
C PRO A 149 4.65 4.87 16.22
N GLY A 150 5.99 4.91 16.16
CA GLY A 150 6.81 6.00 16.69
C GLY A 150 7.23 7.01 15.63
N TRP A 151 6.88 6.76 14.37
CA TRP A 151 7.25 7.60 13.23
C TRP A 151 6.25 8.72 12.96
N GLN A 152 6.69 9.69 12.17
CA GLN A 152 5.89 10.88 11.85
C GLN A 152 4.67 10.53 10.98
N MET A 153 3.49 10.90 11.43
CA MET A 153 2.22 10.77 10.70
C MET A 153 1.47 12.11 10.71
N GLU A 154 0.56 12.30 9.75
CA GLU A 154 -0.34 13.44 9.79
C GLU A 154 -1.28 13.35 11.02
N SER A 155 -1.64 14.50 11.61
CA SER A 155 -2.47 14.53 12.82
C SER A 155 -3.86 13.91 12.65
N ALA A 156 -4.37 13.86 11.41
CA ALA A 156 -5.65 13.25 11.07
C ALA A 156 -5.54 11.73 10.79
N ASP A 157 -4.33 11.19 10.76
CA ASP A 157 -4.12 9.77 10.49
C ASP A 157 -4.47 8.95 11.74
N THR A 158 -5.43 8.05 11.58
CA THR A 158 -5.90 7.17 12.67
C THR A 158 -4.93 6.00 12.93
N ASP A 159 -4.05 5.70 11.97
CA ASP A 159 -3.08 4.60 12.07
C ASP A 159 -2.08 4.80 13.22
N ARG A 160 -1.88 6.04 13.69
CA ARG A 160 -1.08 6.35 14.89
C ARG A 160 -1.57 5.66 16.18
N PHE A 161 -2.82 5.19 16.21
CA PHE A 161 -3.38 4.47 17.35
C PHE A 161 -3.30 2.95 17.20
N GLU A 162 -2.86 2.48 16.03
CA GLU A 162 -2.62 1.08 15.76
C GLU A 162 -1.43 0.55 16.56
N THR A 163 -1.29 -0.77 16.60
CA THR A 163 -0.12 -1.45 17.13
C THR A 163 0.46 -2.32 16.02
N VAL A 164 1.75 -2.28 15.84
CA VAL A 164 2.46 -3.21 14.96
C VAL A 164 2.31 -4.62 15.53
N THR A 165 2.04 -5.62 14.70
CA THR A 165 1.84 -7.00 15.15
C THR A 165 3.04 -7.52 15.96
N THR A 166 2.81 -8.53 16.79
CA THR A 166 3.88 -9.11 17.62
C THR A 166 4.75 -10.09 16.82
N ALA A 167 5.95 -10.35 17.33
CA ALA A 167 6.85 -11.36 16.77
C ALA A 167 6.23 -12.77 16.75
N GLU A 168 5.50 -13.11 17.79
CA GLU A 168 4.80 -14.40 17.89
C GLU A 168 3.74 -14.53 16.80
N THR A 169 2.87 -13.52 16.67
CA THR A 169 1.83 -13.49 15.66
C THR A 169 2.44 -13.57 14.25
N LEU A 170 3.52 -12.80 13.99
CA LEU A 170 4.18 -12.79 12.69
C LEU A 170 4.74 -14.17 12.30
N ARG A 171 5.30 -14.92 13.26
CA ARG A 171 5.77 -16.32 13.06
C ARG A 171 4.64 -17.27 12.70
N ALA A 172 3.46 -17.07 13.30
CA ALA A 172 2.31 -17.95 13.15
C ALA A 172 1.54 -17.75 11.82
N LEU A 173 1.88 -16.72 11.04
CA LEU A 173 1.18 -16.42 9.79
C LEU A 173 1.33 -17.56 8.76
N PRO A 174 0.26 -17.93 8.04
CA PRO A 174 0.29 -18.99 7.04
C PRO A 174 1.19 -18.58 5.86
N ARG A 175 2.22 -19.39 5.62
CA ARG A 175 3.30 -19.09 4.64
C ARG A 175 2.84 -19.15 3.19
N ASP A 176 1.81 -19.90 2.92
CA ASP A 176 1.17 -20.04 1.60
C ASP A 176 0.26 -18.85 1.26
N LEU A 177 -0.22 -18.14 2.28
CA LEU A 177 -1.08 -16.96 2.11
C LEU A 177 -0.32 -15.64 2.27
N VAL A 178 0.67 -15.59 3.19
CA VAL A 178 1.32 -14.33 3.60
C VAL A 178 2.82 -14.37 3.36
N THR A 179 3.28 -13.51 2.46
CA THR A 179 4.70 -13.17 2.31
C THR A 179 5.05 -12.03 3.25
N ILE A 180 6.14 -12.16 4.02
CA ILE A 180 6.65 -11.07 4.85
C ILE A 180 7.78 -10.38 4.10
N GLY A 181 7.67 -9.07 3.97
CA GLY A 181 8.70 -8.16 3.46
C GLY A 181 9.25 -7.27 4.56
N ALA A 182 10.41 -6.67 4.33
CA ALA A 182 11.03 -5.72 5.24
C ALA A 182 10.55 -4.28 4.97
N HIS A 183 10.41 -3.50 6.05
CA HIS A 183 10.01 -2.08 6.01
C HIS A 183 10.94 -1.21 6.89
N SER A 184 12.27 -1.43 6.77
CA SER A 184 13.32 -0.93 7.66
C SER A 184 13.21 -1.46 9.10
N VAL A 185 14.08 -1.00 9.99
CA VAL A 185 14.04 -1.36 11.42
C VAL A 185 13.04 -0.47 12.15
N THR A 186 13.18 0.87 12.05
CA THR A 186 12.44 1.86 12.85
C THR A 186 11.55 2.80 12.03
N HIS A 187 11.42 2.56 10.72
CA HIS A 187 10.60 3.34 9.79
C HIS A 187 11.06 4.82 9.61
N PRO A 188 12.36 5.11 9.45
CA PRO A 188 12.84 6.46 9.20
C PRO A 188 12.67 6.88 7.73
N ARG A 189 12.90 8.17 7.44
CA ARG A 189 13.11 8.66 6.08
C ARG A 189 14.52 8.29 5.62
N LEU A 190 14.67 7.17 4.94
CA LEU A 190 15.96 6.60 4.55
C LEU A 190 16.88 7.57 3.79
N PRO A 191 16.39 8.42 2.85
CA PRO A 191 17.24 9.39 2.17
C PRO A 191 17.80 10.51 3.06
N GLU A 192 17.28 10.69 4.28
CA GLU A 192 17.76 11.69 5.24
C GLU A 192 18.85 11.14 6.19
N LEU A 193 19.09 9.82 6.16
CA LEU A 193 20.10 9.16 6.99
C LEU A 193 21.48 9.24 6.34
N ASP A 194 22.51 9.20 7.19
CA ASP A 194 23.84 8.86 6.70
C ASP A 194 23.89 7.41 6.18
N ARG A 195 24.97 7.09 5.45
CA ARG A 195 25.10 5.80 4.78
C ARG A 195 25.09 4.62 5.76
N ASP A 196 25.75 4.73 6.89
CA ASP A 196 25.90 3.63 7.85
C ASP A 196 24.58 3.38 8.59
N ALA A 197 23.85 4.43 8.96
CA ALA A 197 22.51 4.34 9.50
C ALA A 197 21.53 3.73 8.49
N ALA A 198 21.60 4.13 7.21
CA ALA A 198 20.75 3.55 6.17
C ALA A 198 21.05 2.06 5.93
N ILE A 199 22.32 1.64 5.99
CA ILE A 199 22.72 0.21 5.94
C ILE A 199 22.13 -0.55 7.12
N ALA A 200 22.21 0.00 8.33
CA ALA A 200 21.68 -0.63 9.54
C ALA A 200 20.14 -0.79 9.44
N GLU A 201 19.43 0.22 8.96
CA GLU A 201 17.98 0.20 8.77
C GLU A 201 17.53 -0.81 7.69
N ILE A 202 18.21 -0.83 6.54
CA ILE A 202 17.83 -1.69 5.41
C ILE A 202 18.31 -3.13 5.65
N GLY A 203 19.60 -3.34 5.86
CA GLY A 203 20.19 -4.67 6.05
C GLY A 203 19.81 -5.30 7.39
N GLY A 204 19.76 -4.48 8.45
CA GLY A 204 19.33 -4.91 9.78
C GLY A 204 17.90 -5.43 9.80
N SER A 205 16.98 -4.77 9.09
CA SER A 205 15.59 -5.24 8.99
C SER A 205 15.46 -6.60 8.32
N LYS A 206 16.22 -6.83 7.23
CA LYS A 206 16.25 -8.14 6.55
C LYS A 206 16.75 -9.23 7.49
N SER A 207 17.90 -8.98 8.13
CA SER A 207 18.54 -9.96 9.02
C SER A 207 17.67 -10.29 10.24
N ALA A 208 17.07 -9.28 10.86
CA ALA A 208 16.19 -9.46 12.01
C ALA A 208 14.94 -10.29 11.66
N LEU A 209 14.26 -9.95 10.54
CA LEU A 209 13.08 -10.70 10.11
C LEU A 209 13.44 -12.11 9.61
N ALA A 210 14.54 -12.29 8.88
CA ALA A 210 14.97 -13.61 8.43
C ALA A 210 15.28 -14.53 9.61
N SER A 211 15.97 -14.02 10.64
CA SER A 211 16.25 -14.75 11.87
C SER A 211 14.96 -15.06 12.66
N LEU A 212 14.06 -14.08 12.78
CA LEU A 212 12.77 -14.24 13.46
C LEU A 212 11.89 -15.32 12.83
N LEU A 213 11.84 -15.35 11.50
CA LEU A 213 10.91 -16.16 10.72
C LEU A 213 11.53 -17.49 10.25
N GLU A 214 12.84 -17.66 10.45
CA GLU A 214 13.62 -18.81 9.95
C GLU A 214 13.40 -19.05 8.45
N ARG A 215 13.34 -17.95 7.68
CA ARG A 215 13.17 -17.97 6.24
C ARG A 215 13.74 -16.72 5.57
N GLU A 216 13.96 -16.80 4.27
CA GLU A 216 14.40 -15.64 3.51
C GLU A 216 13.35 -14.53 3.49
N VAL A 217 13.82 -13.27 3.59
CA VAL A 217 13.04 -12.05 3.38
C VAL A 217 13.61 -11.35 2.15
N SER A 218 12.92 -11.50 1.02
CA SER A 218 13.44 -11.13 -0.30
C SER A 218 12.90 -9.80 -0.85
N VAL A 219 11.96 -9.16 -0.17
CA VAL A 219 11.29 -7.94 -0.63
C VAL A 219 11.33 -6.84 0.41
N PHE A 220 11.47 -5.59 -0.07
CA PHE A 220 11.59 -4.39 0.77
C PHE A 220 10.60 -3.32 0.33
N SER A 221 9.96 -2.63 1.27
CA SER A 221 9.17 -1.41 1.00
C SER A 221 9.85 -0.21 1.65
N PHE A 222 10.01 0.87 0.89
CA PHE A 222 10.58 2.11 1.41
C PHE A 222 9.58 2.82 2.33
N PRO A 223 9.95 3.15 3.58
CA PRO A 223 9.15 4.01 4.45
C PRO A 223 8.73 5.30 3.74
N TYR A 224 7.48 5.70 3.88
CA TYR A 224 6.84 6.84 3.18
C TYR A 224 6.88 6.72 1.64
N GLY A 225 7.40 5.63 1.08
CA GLY A 225 7.68 5.47 -0.35
C GLY A 225 8.82 6.35 -0.84
N GLU A 226 9.65 6.88 0.06
CA GLU A 226 10.76 7.78 -0.24
C GLU A 226 12.06 7.01 -0.43
N TYR A 227 12.74 7.32 -1.54
CA TYR A 227 14.00 6.68 -1.92
C TYR A 227 14.83 7.62 -2.80
N ASP A 228 16.13 7.38 -2.82
CA ASP A 228 17.10 7.91 -3.77
C ASP A 228 17.94 6.79 -4.39
N ASP A 229 18.87 7.14 -5.28
CA ASP A 229 19.71 6.15 -5.95
C ASP A 229 20.63 5.40 -4.94
N GLY A 230 21.03 6.07 -3.86
CA GLY A 230 21.87 5.49 -2.79
C GLY A 230 21.10 4.41 -2.01
N THR A 231 19.90 4.70 -1.55
CA THR A 231 19.07 3.76 -0.79
C THR A 231 18.60 2.58 -1.65
N VAL A 232 18.36 2.80 -2.95
CA VAL A 232 18.07 1.71 -3.90
C VAL A 232 19.26 0.78 -4.04
N GLU A 233 20.49 1.32 -4.12
CA GLU A 233 21.72 0.51 -4.21
C GLU A 233 21.97 -0.27 -2.92
N LEU A 234 21.69 0.32 -1.76
CA LEU A 234 21.77 -0.39 -0.48
C LEU A 234 20.80 -1.58 -0.42
N CYS A 235 19.58 -1.43 -0.93
CA CYS A 235 18.64 -2.55 -1.03
C CYS A 235 19.16 -3.67 -1.95
N ARG A 236 19.84 -3.33 -3.06
CA ARG A 236 20.49 -4.32 -3.95
C ARG A 236 21.63 -5.03 -3.24
N THR A 237 22.50 -4.27 -2.55
CA THR A 237 23.62 -4.80 -1.77
C THR A 237 23.15 -5.73 -0.65
N ALA A 238 22.01 -5.41 -0.01
CA ALA A 238 21.37 -6.28 0.97
C ALA A 238 20.68 -7.51 0.33
N ALA A 239 20.83 -7.71 -0.99
CA ALA A 239 20.28 -8.83 -1.74
C ALA A 239 18.76 -8.97 -1.63
N PHE A 240 18.02 -7.85 -1.59
CA PHE A 240 16.59 -7.91 -1.86
C PHE A 240 16.36 -8.18 -3.35
N ARG A 241 15.31 -8.92 -3.65
CA ARG A 241 14.90 -9.23 -5.02
C ARG A 241 14.17 -8.07 -5.67
N PHE A 242 13.28 -7.43 -4.90
CA PHE A 242 12.52 -6.25 -5.32
C PHE A 242 12.40 -5.24 -4.18
N ALA A 243 12.34 -3.94 -4.54
CA ALA A 243 12.04 -2.85 -3.64
C ALA A 243 10.82 -2.07 -4.14
N TYR A 244 9.98 -1.60 -3.22
CA TYR A 244 8.69 -1.00 -3.52
C TYR A 244 8.59 0.43 -3.04
N HIS A 245 7.98 1.28 -3.88
CA HIS A 245 7.65 2.66 -3.56
C HIS A 245 6.16 2.95 -3.80
N THR A 246 5.69 4.13 -3.42
CA THR A 246 4.27 4.51 -3.42
C THR A 246 3.80 5.27 -4.68
N LEU A 247 4.66 5.41 -5.72
CA LEU A 247 4.21 5.98 -6.98
C LEU A 247 3.44 4.94 -7.79
N PRO A 248 2.22 5.27 -8.24
CA PRO A 248 1.44 4.38 -9.08
C PRO A 248 2.20 3.97 -10.33
N ARG A 249 2.47 2.69 -10.49
CA ARG A 249 3.06 2.13 -11.71
C ARG A 249 2.39 0.82 -12.06
N MET A 250 1.94 0.75 -13.30
CA MET A 250 1.47 -0.49 -13.90
C MET A 250 2.70 -1.22 -14.48
N LEU A 251 2.89 -2.45 -14.07
CA LEU A 251 4.05 -3.27 -14.43
C LEU A 251 3.68 -4.29 -15.51
N ASP A 252 4.66 -4.71 -16.29
CA ASP A 252 4.59 -5.99 -17.00
C ASP A 252 4.91 -7.10 -16.00
N PRO A 253 4.11 -8.17 -15.89
CA PRO A 253 4.39 -9.27 -14.97
C PRO A 253 5.74 -9.95 -15.20
N ALA A 254 6.27 -9.93 -16.42
CA ALA A 254 7.58 -10.48 -16.78
C ALA A 254 8.74 -9.50 -16.49
N ASP A 255 8.44 -8.24 -16.15
CA ASP A 255 9.48 -7.25 -15.88
C ASP A 255 10.21 -7.57 -14.56
N ALA A 256 11.50 -7.84 -14.67
CA ALA A 256 12.40 -8.06 -13.55
C ALA A 256 12.96 -6.76 -12.96
N ALA A 257 12.36 -5.60 -13.28
CA ALA A 257 12.77 -4.32 -12.70
C ALA A 257 12.77 -4.39 -11.18
N PHE A 258 13.92 -4.04 -10.61
CA PHE A 258 14.14 -4.10 -9.17
C PHE A 258 13.21 -3.20 -8.38
N LEU A 259 13.01 -1.97 -8.88
CA LEU A 259 12.19 -0.94 -8.24
C LEU A 259 10.78 -0.96 -8.81
N ARG A 260 9.80 -1.28 -7.96
CA ARG A 260 8.39 -1.47 -8.33
C ARG A 260 7.49 -0.42 -7.70
N GLY A 261 6.61 0.17 -8.51
CA GLY A 261 5.61 1.12 -8.03
C GLY A 261 4.33 0.45 -7.57
N ARG A 262 3.65 1.07 -6.61
CA ARG A 262 2.38 0.59 -6.05
C ARG A 262 1.31 1.67 -6.08
N VAL A 263 0.05 1.25 -6.08
CA VAL A 263 -1.13 2.11 -6.08
C VAL A 263 -1.75 2.08 -4.69
N ARG A 264 -1.93 3.25 -4.06
CA ARG A 264 -2.63 3.35 -2.77
C ARG A 264 -4.08 2.94 -2.95
N ALA A 265 -4.49 1.92 -2.24
CA ALA A 265 -5.88 1.54 -2.04
C ALA A 265 -6.31 2.04 -0.66
N ASP A 266 -7.42 2.75 -0.61
CA ASP A 266 -7.97 3.29 0.62
C ASP A 266 -9.37 2.72 0.84
N LEU A 267 -9.70 2.41 2.09
CA LEU A 267 -11.03 1.90 2.43
C LEU A 267 -12.11 2.97 2.24
N SER A 268 -11.75 4.24 2.10
CA SER A 268 -12.63 5.35 1.74
C SER A 268 -12.78 5.56 0.22
N ASP A 269 -12.12 4.78 -0.61
CA ASP A 269 -12.21 4.90 -2.07
C ASP A 269 -13.66 4.67 -2.54
N TRP A 270 -14.13 5.49 -3.46
CA TRP A 270 -15.40 5.25 -4.15
C TRP A 270 -15.24 4.02 -5.05
N ASN A 271 -16.35 3.34 -5.34
CA ASN A 271 -16.32 2.15 -6.20
C ASN A 271 -15.66 2.41 -7.56
N LEU A 272 -15.95 3.55 -8.20
CA LEU A 272 -15.32 3.94 -9.46
C LEU A 272 -13.83 4.24 -9.29
N GLU A 273 -13.43 4.96 -8.23
CA GLU A 273 -12.04 5.27 -7.94
C GLU A 273 -11.24 3.99 -7.72
N PHE A 274 -11.75 3.09 -6.87
CA PHE A 274 -11.11 1.79 -6.62
C PHE A 274 -11.03 0.94 -7.91
N TRP A 275 -12.09 0.92 -8.72
CA TRP A 275 -12.10 0.24 -10.01
C TRP A 275 -11.03 0.77 -10.96
N LEU A 276 -10.81 2.09 -10.99
CA LEU A 276 -9.74 2.72 -11.79
C LEU A 276 -8.35 2.36 -11.25
N LYS A 277 -8.14 2.41 -9.92
CA LYS A 277 -6.90 2.03 -9.26
C LYS A 277 -6.53 0.57 -9.58
N LEU A 278 -7.50 -0.33 -9.42
CA LEU A 278 -7.35 -1.76 -9.71
C LEU A 278 -6.87 -2.04 -11.14
N ARG A 279 -7.21 -1.19 -12.11
CA ARG A 279 -6.84 -1.34 -13.52
C ARG A 279 -5.59 -0.58 -13.93
N GLY A 280 -4.89 0.06 -12.97
CA GLY A 280 -3.68 0.82 -13.23
C GLY A 280 -3.93 2.19 -13.88
N ALA A 281 -5.16 2.71 -13.80
CA ALA A 281 -5.54 4.00 -14.38
C ALA A 281 -4.68 5.18 -13.88
N TYR A 282 -4.11 5.08 -12.68
CA TYR A 282 -3.28 6.12 -12.06
C TYR A 282 -1.82 6.10 -12.51
N ASN A 283 -1.42 5.18 -13.40
CA ASN A 283 -0.05 5.11 -13.94
C ASN A 283 0.41 6.42 -14.63
N TRP A 284 -0.51 7.27 -15.10
CA TRP A 284 -0.20 8.59 -15.65
C TRP A 284 0.57 9.48 -14.66
N GLN A 285 0.37 9.32 -13.35
CA GLN A 285 1.08 10.08 -12.31
C GLN A 285 2.58 9.79 -12.33
N CYS A 286 2.98 8.53 -12.61
CA CYS A 286 4.38 8.17 -12.78
C CYS A 286 4.99 8.90 -13.99
N GLY A 287 4.33 8.84 -15.14
CA GLY A 287 4.78 9.54 -16.36
C GLY A 287 4.93 11.06 -16.16
N LEU A 288 3.97 11.69 -15.46
CA LEU A 288 4.05 13.11 -15.14
C LEU A 288 5.26 13.45 -14.25
N ARG A 289 5.57 12.58 -13.27
CA ARG A 289 6.72 12.79 -12.36
C ARG A 289 8.05 12.58 -13.09
N GLU A 290 8.14 11.59 -13.97
CA GLU A 290 9.31 11.34 -14.81
C GLU A 290 9.55 12.52 -15.76
N PHE A 291 8.49 13.05 -16.39
CA PHE A 291 8.55 14.23 -17.23
C PHE A 291 9.02 15.49 -16.47
N LYS A 292 8.49 15.73 -15.26
CA LYS A 292 8.95 16.84 -14.40
C LYS A 292 10.41 16.70 -13.98
N ARG A 293 10.89 15.47 -13.71
CA ARG A 293 12.31 15.23 -13.43
C ARG A 293 13.18 15.54 -14.65
N TRP A 294 12.75 15.13 -15.82
CA TRP A 294 13.46 15.42 -17.08
C TRP A 294 13.58 16.92 -17.35
N LEU A 295 12.50 17.70 -17.15
CA LEU A 295 12.52 19.16 -17.27
C LEU A 295 13.48 19.85 -16.30
N ARG A 296 13.66 19.31 -15.09
CA ARG A 296 14.57 19.89 -14.08
C ARG A 296 16.05 19.58 -14.31
N ARG A 297 16.36 18.63 -15.19
CA ARG A 297 17.74 18.23 -15.54
C ARG A 297 18.25 18.95 -16.79
N ARG A 298 17.40 19.71 -17.47
CA ARG A 298 17.73 20.60 -18.57
C ARG A 298 17.85 22.06 -18.12
#